data_f89013b4debd036cd1c79bf8b9eda771
#
_entry.id   f89013b4debd036cd1c79bf8b9eda771
#
_cell.length_a   1.000
_cell.length_b   1.000
_cell.length_c   1.000
_cell.angle_alpha   90.00
_cell.angle_beta   90.00
_cell.angle_gamma   90.00
#
_symmetry.space_group_name_H-M   'P 1'
#
loop_
_entity.id
_entity.type
_entity.pdbx_description
1 polymer ?
#
loop_
_entity_poly.entity_id
_entity_poly.type
_entity_poly.pdbx_seq_one_letter_code
_entity_poly.pdbx_strand_id
1 'polypeptide(L)'
;RSATAAPLTHQGIPMTHAPLIAVTGASGQLGRLAIQFLLSRHPAARIVAIARGPAKIADLAEAGVQVRQGDYDRPDPLDAALAGVERLLLVSSSEIGKRAPQHQAVIDAAIRAGVSLVAYTSLLHADTSPLGLAVEHVQTEQALQASGLPHALLRNGWYAENYTAGIAGALQHGVVLGSAGDGRLSLAARADYAEAAAIIMAGDATQAGKVYELAGDHAITLTDFAALVARKTGIPIAYQDLPQQDYRDALLSAGLPGF
;
A
#
# COMPACT_ATOMS: atom_id res chain seq x y z
N ARG A 1 -19.46 2.50 46.55
CA ARG A 1 -18.20 2.11 45.85
C ARG A 1 -18.37 2.54 44.40
N SER A 2 -17.71 3.66 44.07
CA SER A 2 -17.68 4.22 42.74
C SER A 2 -16.72 3.40 41.87
N ALA A 3 -17.22 2.73 40.85
CA ALA A 3 -16.38 2.10 39.82
C ALA A 3 -15.99 3.21 38.84
N THR A 4 -14.73 3.56 38.83
CA THR A 4 -14.16 4.48 37.85
C THR A 4 -14.10 3.74 36.51
N ALA A 5 -14.90 4.14 35.53
CA ALA A 5 -14.86 3.60 34.18
C ALA A 5 -13.52 3.97 33.53
N ALA A 6 -12.82 3.00 32.94
CA ALA A 6 -11.62 3.24 32.15
C ALA A 6 -11.96 4.10 30.92
N PRO A 7 -11.07 4.99 30.47
CA PRO A 7 -11.32 5.79 29.26
C PRO A 7 -11.45 4.88 28.02
N LEU A 8 -12.48 5.12 27.22
CA LEU A 8 -12.73 4.44 25.94
C LEU A 8 -12.00 5.19 24.82
N THR A 9 -11.43 4.45 23.88
CA THR A 9 -11.03 5.02 22.58
C THR A 9 -12.27 5.44 21.79
N HIS A 10 -12.13 6.27 20.79
CA HIS A 10 -13.22 6.79 19.93
C HIS A 10 -14.17 5.70 19.36
N GLN A 11 -13.86 4.42 19.52
CA GLN A 11 -14.66 3.27 19.09
C GLN A 11 -14.98 2.25 20.20
N GLY A 12 -14.84 2.61 21.47
CA GLY A 12 -15.29 1.80 22.61
C GLY A 12 -14.43 0.59 22.98
N ILE A 13 -13.23 0.43 22.41
CA ILE A 13 -12.29 -0.64 22.78
C ILE A 13 -11.47 -0.18 24.00
N PRO A 14 -11.43 -0.95 25.11
CA PRO A 14 -10.56 -0.63 26.23
C PRO A 14 -9.09 -0.59 25.78
N MET A 15 -8.35 0.47 26.09
CA MET A 15 -6.95 0.69 25.68
C MET A 15 -6.01 -0.47 26.04
N THR A 16 -6.36 -1.27 27.05
CA THR A 16 -5.58 -2.43 27.51
C THR A 16 -5.62 -3.65 26.60
N HIS A 17 -6.54 -3.67 25.60
CA HIS A 17 -6.73 -4.79 24.69
C HIS A 17 -6.49 -4.42 23.21
N ALA A 18 -5.91 -3.23 22.92
CA ALA A 18 -5.57 -2.86 21.56
C ALA A 18 -4.48 -3.80 21.00
N PRO A 19 -4.66 -4.45 19.82
CA PRO A 19 -3.68 -5.37 19.26
C PRO A 19 -2.36 -4.66 18.90
N LEU A 20 -1.24 -5.38 18.91
CA LEU A 20 0.02 -4.89 18.37
C LEU A 20 0.00 -5.03 16.85
N ILE A 21 -0.03 -3.90 16.14
CA ILE A 21 -0.15 -3.83 14.68
C ILE A 21 1.20 -3.51 14.07
N ALA A 22 1.71 -4.36 13.21
CA ALA A 22 2.91 -4.08 12.42
C ALA A 22 2.57 -3.65 10.99
N VAL A 23 3.34 -2.72 10.46
CA VAL A 23 3.29 -2.27 9.06
C VAL A 23 4.67 -2.45 8.46
N THR A 24 4.78 -3.30 7.43
CA THR A 24 6.01 -3.43 6.65
C THR A 24 6.13 -2.33 5.61
N GLY A 25 7.33 -2.14 5.04
CA GLY A 25 7.53 -1.07 4.07
C GLY A 25 7.26 0.34 4.64
N ALA A 26 7.44 0.52 5.95
CA ALA A 26 7.10 1.75 6.68
C ALA A 26 7.86 3.01 6.20
N SER A 27 9.00 2.85 5.54
CA SER A 27 9.74 3.97 4.91
C SER A 27 9.20 4.33 3.52
N GLY A 28 8.33 3.50 2.94
CA GLY A 28 7.67 3.77 1.66
C GLY A 28 6.45 4.66 1.82
N GLN A 29 5.94 5.18 0.70
CA GLN A 29 4.84 6.14 0.70
C GLN A 29 3.54 5.55 1.28
N LEU A 30 3.14 4.34 0.86
CA LEU A 30 1.91 3.71 1.33
C LEU A 30 2.01 3.31 2.81
N GLY A 31 3.11 2.65 3.20
CA GLY A 31 3.30 2.21 4.59
C GLY A 31 3.33 3.38 5.57
N ARG A 32 3.99 4.48 5.20
CA ARG A 32 4.02 5.70 6.01
C ARG A 32 2.63 6.32 6.18
N LEU A 33 1.86 6.44 5.11
CA LEU A 33 0.48 6.94 5.18
C LEU A 33 -0.41 6.02 6.03
N ALA A 34 -0.30 4.70 5.87
CA ALA A 34 -1.05 3.74 6.69
C ALA A 34 -0.76 3.91 8.19
N ILE A 35 0.52 4.13 8.56
CA ILE A 35 0.90 4.41 9.95
C ILE A 35 0.30 5.73 10.43
N GLN A 36 0.30 6.79 9.62
CA GLN A 36 -0.31 8.07 9.97
C GLN A 36 -1.82 7.93 10.24
N PHE A 37 -2.53 7.18 9.41
CA PHE A 37 -3.95 6.89 9.65
C PHE A 37 -4.18 5.98 10.86
N LEU A 38 -3.27 5.03 11.13
CA LEU A 38 -3.33 4.21 12.34
C LEU A 38 -3.16 5.05 13.60
N LEU A 39 -2.25 6.02 13.61
CA LEU A 39 -2.00 6.91 14.76
C LEU A 39 -3.25 7.71 15.17
N SER A 40 -4.16 7.99 14.24
CA SER A 40 -5.44 8.65 14.55
C SER A 40 -6.51 7.70 15.13
N ARG A 41 -6.27 6.38 15.11
CA ARG A 41 -7.26 5.34 15.46
C ARG A 41 -6.76 4.34 16.51
N HIS A 42 -5.45 4.34 16.77
CA HIS A 42 -4.79 3.28 17.54
C HIS A 42 -3.64 3.87 18.38
N PRO A 43 -3.38 3.37 19.59
CA PRO A 43 -2.29 3.89 20.41
C PRO A 43 -0.92 3.73 19.74
N ALA A 44 -0.14 4.79 19.67
CA ALA A 44 1.18 4.78 19.02
C ALA A 44 2.10 3.66 19.51
N ALA A 45 2.14 3.42 20.84
CA ALA A 45 2.92 2.35 21.44
C ALA A 45 2.50 0.93 21.04
N ARG A 46 1.34 0.79 20.37
CA ARG A 46 0.82 -0.48 19.82
C ARG A 46 0.93 -0.55 18.30
N ILE A 47 1.74 0.32 17.70
CA ILE A 47 2.07 0.30 16.27
C ILE A 47 3.55 0.00 16.12
N VAL A 48 3.89 -0.92 15.22
CA VAL A 48 5.26 -1.29 14.85
C VAL A 48 5.50 -0.90 13.40
N ALA A 49 6.45 -0.01 13.17
CA ALA A 49 6.93 0.37 11.85
C ALA A 49 8.15 -0.47 11.48
N ILE A 50 8.04 -1.29 10.42
CA ILE A 50 9.12 -2.17 9.97
C ILE A 50 9.74 -1.60 8.70
N ALA A 51 11.07 -1.37 8.72
CA ALA A 51 11.82 -0.87 7.58
C ALA A 51 13.23 -1.48 7.52
N ARG A 52 13.82 -1.54 6.32
CA ARG A 52 15.22 -1.96 6.11
C ARG A 52 16.22 -1.03 6.81
N GLY A 53 15.92 0.27 6.80
CA GLY A 53 16.74 1.31 7.44
C GLY A 53 15.92 2.09 8.46
N PRO A 54 15.95 1.72 9.75
CA PRO A 54 15.19 2.38 10.82
C PRO A 54 15.42 3.90 10.91
N ALA A 55 16.63 4.36 10.64
CA ALA A 55 16.97 5.78 10.65
C ALA A 55 16.12 6.64 9.67
N LYS A 56 15.59 6.05 8.60
CA LYS A 56 14.72 6.74 7.63
C LYS A 56 13.31 7.07 8.17
N ILE A 57 12.97 6.50 9.32
CA ILE A 57 11.67 6.64 9.96
C ILE A 57 11.80 6.98 11.45
N ALA A 58 12.87 7.70 11.82
CA ALA A 58 13.13 8.13 13.20
C ALA A 58 12.01 9.05 13.75
N ASP A 59 11.40 9.84 12.89
CA ASP A 59 10.23 10.67 13.18
C ASP A 59 9.01 9.85 13.67
N LEU A 60 8.84 8.62 13.21
CA LEU A 60 7.79 7.74 13.74
C LEU A 60 8.10 7.28 15.16
N ALA A 61 9.38 7.07 15.49
CA ALA A 61 9.78 6.76 16.86
C ALA A 61 9.52 7.95 17.79
N GLU A 62 9.77 9.17 17.35
CA GLU A 62 9.45 10.41 18.09
C GLU A 62 7.94 10.55 18.33
N ALA A 63 7.12 10.05 17.41
CA ALA A 63 5.66 9.98 17.57
C ALA A 63 5.20 8.82 18.49
N GLY A 64 6.12 8.04 19.09
CA GLY A 64 5.82 6.94 20.00
C GLY A 64 5.57 5.59 19.34
N VAL A 65 5.78 5.46 18.02
CA VAL A 65 5.68 4.20 17.28
C VAL A 65 6.92 3.35 17.54
N GLN A 66 6.75 2.04 17.72
CA GLN A 66 7.88 1.12 17.79
C GLN A 66 8.52 0.97 16.40
N VAL A 67 9.79 1.33 16.28
CA VAL A 67 10.53 1.16 15.03
C VAL A 67 11.40 -0.09 15.12
N ARG A 68 11.23 -1.01 14.17
CA ARG A 68 11.98 -2.27 14.12
C ARG A 68 12.63 -2.45 12.76
N GLN A 69 13.82 -3.06 12.73
CA GLN A 69 14.48 -3.41 11.49
C GLN A 69 13.89 -4.71 10.93
N GLY A 70 13.55 -4.71 9.64
CA GLY A 70 13.14 -5.91 8.90
C GLY A 70 13.46 -5.74 7.42
N ASP A 71 13.92 -6.83 6.82
CA ASP A 71 14.30 -6.89 5.41
C ASP A 71 13.71 -8.15 4.81
N TYR A 72 12.98 -8.02 3.71
CA TYR A 72 12.33 -9.14 3.06
C TYR A 72 13.34 -10.16 2.46
N ASP A 73 14.55 -9.70 2.13
CA ASP A 73 15.63 -10.57 1.64
C ASP A 73 16.41 -11.27 2.79
N ARG A 74 16.07 -10.97 4.06
CA ARG A 74 16.78 -11.48 5.24
C ARG A 74 15.80 -12.00 6.29
N PRO A 75 15.65 -13.33 6.43
CA PRO A 75 14.69 -13.93 7.36
C PRO A 75 14.93 -13.58 8.84
N ASP A 76 16.19 -13.60 9.30
CA ASP A 76 16.51 -13.43 10.73
C ASP A 76 15.99 -12.12 11.35
N PRO A 77 16.17 -10.94 10.71
CA PRO A 77 15.58 -9.71 11.21
C PRO A 77 14.06 -9.70 11.23
N LEU A 78 13.39 -10.48 10.34
CA LEU A 78 11.93 -10.52 10.28
C LEU A 78 11.31 -11.17 11.52
N ASP A 79 11.92 -12.22 12.05
CA ASP A 79 11.44 -12.90 13.26
C ASP A 79 11.47 -11.94 14.46
N ALA A 80 12.58 -11.23 14.63
CA ALA A 80 12.70 -10.21 15.66
C ALA A 80 11.72 -9.03 15.44
N ALA A 81 11.53 -8.61 14.19
CA ALA A 81 10.62 -7.53 13.83
C ALA A 81 9.15 -7.87 14.13
N LEU A 82 8.76 -9.13 13.97
CA LEU A 82 7.39 -9.61 14.19
C LEU A 82 7.14 -10.16 15.60
N ALA A 83 8.13 -10.17 16.48
CA ALA A 83 7.96 -10.65 17.87
C ALA A 83 6.80 -9.94 18.57
N GLY A 84 5.79 -10.70 19.03
CA GLY A 84 4.60 -10.22 19.72
C GLY A 84 3.60 -9.46 18.86
N VAL A 85 3.79 -9.40 17.53
CA VAL A 85 2.84 -8.78 16.60
C VAL A 85 1.58 -9.65 16.48
N GLU A 86 0.43 -9.03 16.66
CA GLU A 86 -0.87 -9.68 16.54
C GLU A 86 -1.48 -9.50 15.15
N ARG A 87 -1.25 -8.33 14.52
CA ARG A 87 -1.76 -8.03 13.17
C ARG A 87 -0.66 -7.45 12.31
N LEU A 88 -0.61 -7.87 11.06
CA LEU A 88 0.42 -7.48 10.11
C LEU A 88 -0.19 -6.88 8.84
N LEU A 89 0.16 -5.62 8.53
CA LEU A 89 -0.04 -5.07 7.19
C LEU A 89 1.21 -5.38 6.35
N LEU A 90 1.11 -6.36 5.48
CA LEU A 90 2.12 -6.70 4.48
C LEU A 90 1.97 -5.76 3.29
N VAL A 91 2.78 -4.71 3.25
CA VAL A 91 2.85 -3.81 2.08
C VAL A 91 3.70 -4.47 1.01
N SER A 92 3.16 -4.58 -0.20
CA SER A 92 3.83 -5.27 -1.30
C SER A 92 5.18 -4.64 -1.66
N SER A 93 6.17 -5.50 -1.93
CA SER A 93 7.49 -5.08 -2.42
C SER A 93 7.37 -4.44 -3.81
N SER A 94 8.22 -3.44 -4.08
CA SER A 94 8.36 -2.84 -5.42
C SER A 94 9.38 -3.55 -6.31
N GLU A 95 10.04 -4.60 -5.81
CA GLU A 95 11.08 -5.32 -6.54
C GLU A 95 10.46 -6.42 -7.42
N ILE A 96 10.17 -6.06 -8.67
CA ILE A 96 9.62 -6.99 -9.66
C ILE A 96 10.62 -8.14 -9.89
N GLY A 97 10.13 -9.37 -9.95
CA GLY A 97 10.94 -10.58 -10.07
C GLY A 97 11.43 -11.15 -8.74
N LYS A 98 11.31 -10.39 -7.63
CA LYS A 98 11.69 -10.85 -6.29
C LYS A 98 10.54 -10.85 -5.29
N ARG A 99 9.42 -10.25 -5.65
CA ARG A 99 8.29 -10.03 -4.75
C ARG A 99 7.78 -11.33 -4.11
N ALA A 100 7.58 -12.38 -4.90
CA ALA A 100 7.04 -13.64 -4.39
C ALA A 100 7.93 -14.28 -3.30
N PRO A 101 9.25 -14.51 -3.49
CA PRO A 101 10.09 -15.04 -2.42
C PRO A 101 10.23 -14.07 -1.22
N GLN A 102 10.26 -12.75 -1.44
CA GLN A 102 10.30 -11.78 -0.37
C GLN A 102 9.03 -11.83 0.50
N HIS A 103 7.86 -11.91 -0.12
CA HIS A 103 6.61 -12.04 0.63
C HIS A 103 6.49 -13.38 1.32
N GLN A 104 6.96 -14.47 0.72
CA GLN A 104 7.01 -15.79 1.38
C GLN A 104 7.81 -15.72 2.68
N ALA A 105 8.97 -15.07 2.68
CA ALA A 105 9.78 -14.92 3.89
C ALA A 105 9.03 -14.19 5.02
N VAL A 106 8.24 -13.14 4.67
CA VAL A 106 7.41 -12.42 5.65
C VAL A 106 6.25 -13.28 6.15
N ILE A 107 5.60 -14.06 5.27
CA ILE A 107 4.51 -14.97 5.63
C ILE A 107 5.01 -16.03 6.59
N ASP A 108 6.18 -16.65 6.31
CA ASP A 108 6.79 -17.66 7.17
C ASP A 108 7.15 -17.10 8.55
N ALA A 109 7.68 -15.86 8.60
CA ALA A 109 7.97 -15.18 9.85
C ALA A 109 6.66 -14.84 10.62
N ALA A 110 5.59 -14.47 9.93
CA ALA A 110 4.28 -14.22 10.53
C ALA A 110 3.67 -15.50 11.14
N ILE A 111 3.84 -16.65 10.48
CA ILE A 111 3.45 -17.96 11.05
C ILE A 111 4.20 -18.23 12.34
N ARG A 112 5.53 -18.08 12.33
CA ARG A 112 6.38 -18.32 13.53
C ARG A 112 6.03 -17.38 14.68
N ALA A 113 5.68 -16.13 14.36
CA ALA A 113 5.29 -15.13 15.34
C ALA A 113 3.86 -15.31 15.89
N GLY A 114 3.04 -16.19 15.29
CA GLY A 114 1.65 -16.41 15.68
C GLY A 114 0.73 -15.22 15.36
N VAL A 115 0.99 -14.52 14.24
CA VAL A 115 0.16 -13.39 13.78
C VAL A 115 -1.28 -13.88 13.55
N SER A 116 -2.26 -13.18 14.12
CA SER A 116 -3.68 -13.56 14.07
C SER A 116 -4.43 -12.99 12.85
N LEU A 117 -3.87 -11.98 12.17
CA LEU A 117 -4.42 -11.41 10.94
C LEU A 117 -3.32 -10.79 10.09
N VAL A 118 -3.25 -11.18 8.83
CA VAL A 118 -2.41 -10.51 7.81
C VAL A 118 -3.31 -9.79 6.82
N ALA A 119 -3.15 -8.47 6.65
CA ALA A 119 -3.72 -7.75 5.52
C ALA A 119 -2.62 -7.54 4.47
N TYR A 120 -2.88 -7.91 3.23
CA TYR A 120 -1.92 -7.81 2.14
C TYR A 120 -2.36 -6.81 1.08
N THR A 121 -1.47 -5.87 0.71
CA THR A 121 -1.74 -4.93 -0.39
C THR A 121 -1.47 -5.60 -1.73
N SER A 122 -2.51 -6.15 -2.32
CA SER A 122 -2.52 -6.81 -3.62
C SER A 122 -2.86 -5.85 -4.76
N LEU A 123 -3.21 -6.37 -5.91
CA LEU A 123 -3.58 -5.65 -7.13
C LEU A 123 -5.07 -5.85 -7.45
N LEU A 124 -5.74 -4.77 -7.87
CA LEU A 124 -7.13 -4.81 -8.33
C LEU A 124 -7.32 -5.90 -9.39
N HIS A 125 -8.34 -6.75 -9.18
CA HIS A 125 -8.65 -7.88 -10.05
C HIS A 125 -7.43 -8.79 -10.34
N ALA A 126 -6.58 -9.03 -9.34
CA ALA A 126 -5.31 -9.75 -9.52
C ALA A 126 -5.47 -11.09 -10.24
N ASP A 127 -6.55 -11.83 -9.94
CA ASP A 127 -6.88 -13.14 -10.49
C ASP A 127 -7.26 -13.13 -11.98
N THR A 128 -7.71 -11.99 -12.52
CA THR A 128 -8.15 -11.85 -13.91
C THR A 128 -7.39 -10.76 -14.69
N SER A 129 -6.51 -10.03 -14.01
CA SER A 129 -5.75 -8.94 -14.60
C SER A 129 -4.75 -9.44 -15.65
N PRO A 130 -4.73 -8.86 -16.87
CA PRO A 130 -3.74 -9.19 -17.91
C PRO A 130 -2.37 -8.57 -17.65
N LEU A 131 -2.20 -7.78 -16.60
CA LEU A 131 -0.94 -7.11 -16.28
C LEU A 131 0.09 -8.11 -15.79
N GLY A 132 1.31 -8.08 -16.34
CA GLY A 132 2.41 -8.91 -15.87
C GLY A 132 2.69 -8.77 -14.37
N LEU A 133 2.42 -7.59 -13.81
CA LEU A 133 2.51 -7.31 -12.38
C LEU A 133 1.58 -8.18 -11.52
N ALA A 134 0.45 -8.63 -12.06
CA ALA A 134 -0.53 -9.45 -11.34
C ALA A 134 0.03 -10.82 -10.93
N VAL A 135 0.93 -11.39 -11.71
CA VAL A 135 1.47 -12.75 -11.48
C VAL A 135 2.04 -12.91 -10.08
N GLU A 136 2.92 -11.99 -9.65
CA GLU A 136 3.54 -12.07 -8.32
C GLU A 136 2.56 -11.71 -7.19
N HIS A 137 1.53 -10.89 -7.47
CA HIS A 137 0.45 -10.64 -6.51
C HIS A 137 -0.39 -11.90 -6.29
N VAL A 138 -0.79 -12.59 -7.36
CA VAL A 138 -1.51 -13.87 -7.28
C VAL A 138 -0.69 -14.92 -6.54
N GLN A 139 0.61 -15.04 -6.81
CA GLN A 139 1.49 -15.95 -6.08
C GLN A 139 1.49 -15.65 -4.57
N THR A 140 1.50 -14.39 -4.18
CA THR A 140 1.44 -13.99 -2.76
C THR A 140 0.07 -14.30 -2.14
N GLU A 141 -1.03 -14.03 -2.86
CA GLU A 141 -2.38 -14.40 -2.40
C GLU A 141 -2.50 -15.91 -2.18
N GLN A 142 -1.97 -16.71 -3.10
CA GLN A 142 -1.92 -18.17 -2.97
C GLN A 142 -1.05 -18.63 -1.80
N ALA A 143 0.10 -17.99 -1.57
CA ALA A 143 0.97 -18.28 -0.44
C ALA A 143 0.26 -17.97 0.90
N LEU A 144 -0.46 -16.86 1.00
CA LEU A 144 -1.28 -16.52 2.17
C LEU A 144 -2.40 -17.56 2.39
N GLN A 145 -3.07 -17.96 1.34
CA GLN A 145 -4.12 -18.98 1.44
C GLN A 145 -3.55 -20.33 1.91
N ALA A 146 -2.41 -20.74 1.34
CA ALA A 146 -1.73 -22.01 1.69
C ALA A 146 -1.15 -21.99 3.11
N SER A 147 -0.80 -20.81 3.64
CA SER A 147 -0.21 -20.65 4.98
C SER A 147 -1.16 -20.97 6.13
N GLY A 148 -2.47 -20.96 5.89
CA GLY A 148 -3.49 -21.09 6.93
C GLY A 148 -3.63 -19.87 7.86
N LEU A 149 -2.84 -18.81 7.66
CA LEU A 149 -3.00 -17.55 8.40
C LEU A 149 -4.34 -16.89 8.08
N PRO A 150 -5.10 -16.41 9.08
CA PRO A 150 -6.22 -15.52 8.84
C PRO A 150 -5.72 -14.28 8.08
N HIS A 151 -6.29 -14.01 6.90
CA HIS A 151 -5.83 -12.91 6.07
C HIS A 151 -6.96 -12.16 5.38
N ALA A 152 -6.69 -10.91 4.99
CA ALA A 152 -7.53 -10.08 4.14
C ALA A 152 -6.70 -9.57 2.96
N LEU A 153 -7.31 -9.55 1.77
CA LEU A 153 -6.67 -9.06 0.56
C LEU A 153 -7.17 -7.65 0.25
N LEU A 154 -6.25 -6.69 0.17
CA LEU A 154 -6.51 -5.32 -0.23
C LEU A 154 -6.04 -5.18 -1.68
N ARG A 155 -6.90 -5.47 -2.62
CA ARG A 155 -6.62 -5.38 -4.05
C ARG A 155 -6.72 -3.92 -4.49
N ASN A 156 -5.62 -3.21 -4.37
CA ASN A 156 -5.53 -1.79 -4.68
C ASN A 156 -5.52 -1.55 -6.19
N GLY A 157 -6.34 -0.61 -6.64
CA GLY A 157 -6.29 -0.06 -7.98
C GLY A 157 -5.11 0.88 -8.20
N TRP A 158 -5.16 1.64 -9.27
CA TRP A 158 -4.05 2.49 -9.70
C TRP A 158 -4.01 3.81 -8.93
N TYR A 159 -2.84 4.20 -8.45
CA TYR A 159 -2.67 5.42 -7.66
C TYR A 159 -2.71 6.67 -8.55
N ALA A 160 -3.45 7.70 -8.15
CA ALA A 160 -3.48 9.00 -8.83
C ALA A 160 -2.08 9.62 -8.92
N GLU A 161 -1.23 9.37 -7.91
CA GLU A 161 0.15 9.87 -7.87
C GLU A 161 1.03 9.33 -9.00
N ASN A 162 0.70 8.20 -9.60
CA ASN A 162 1.44 7.68 -10.76
C ASN A 162 1.30 8.60 -11.98
N TYR A 163 0.22 9.37 -12.06
CA TYR A 163 0.00 10.36 -13.13
C TYR A 163 0.38 11.76 -12.69
N THR A 164 0.08 12.14 -11.44
CA THR A 164 0.39 13.50 -10.97
C THR A 164 1.89 13.75 -10.86
N ALA A 165 2.71 12.72 -10.72
CA ALA A 165 4.18 12.83 -10.77
C ALA A 165 4.68 13.41 -12.11
N GLY A 166 3.96 13.19 -13.22
CA GLY A 166 4.29 13.69 -14.55
C GLY A 166 3.79 15.10 -14.86
N ILE A 167 3.03 15.75 -13.94
CA ILE A 167 2.40 17.05 -14.21
C ILE A 167 3.43 18.15 -14.54
N ALA A 168 4.58 18.17 -13.87
CA ALA A 168 5.61 19.18 -14.15
C ALA A 168 6.08 19.12 -15.62
N GLY A 169 6.31 17.92 -16.16
CA GLY A 169 6.63 17.72 -17.57
C GLY A 169 5.48 18.12 -18.51
N ALA A 170 4.24 17.76 -18.13
CA ALA A 170 3.08 18.14 -18.91
C ALA A 170 2.88 19.67 -18.97
N LEU A 171 3.15 20.38 -17.89
CA LEU A 171 3.11 21.85 -17.85
C LEU A 171 4.20 22.47 -18.73
N GLN A 172 5.40 21.88 -18.76
CA GLN A 172 6.52 22.37 -19.57
C GLN A 172 6.31 22.15 -21.07
N HIS A 173 5.73 21.02 -21.45
CA HIS A 173 5.63 20.61 -22.85
C HIS A 173 4.24 20.75 -23.46
N GLY A 174 3.20 21.11 -22.65
CA GLY A 174 1.82 21.26 -23.10
C GLY A 174 1.13 19.92 -23.42
N VAL A 175 1.72 18.78 -22.99
CA VAL A 175 1.25 17.46 -23.40
C VAL A 175 1.38 16.43 -22.27
N VAL A 176 0.36 15.57 -22.15
CA VAL A 176 0.43 14.29 -21.42
C VAL A 176 0.59 13.18 -22.47
N LEU A 177 1.71 12.48 -22.43
CA LEU A 177 1.95 11.33 -23.32
C LEU A 177 1.37 10.06 -22.69
N GLY A 178 0.86 9.17 -23.50
CA GLY A 178 0.40 7.84 -23.08
C GLY A 178 0.15 6.91 -24.26
N SER A 179 -0.27 5.70 -23.97
CA SER A 179 -0.65 4.66 -24.96
C SER A 179 -1.88 3.91 -24.44
N ALA A 180 -2.91 4.66 -24.07
CA ALA A 180 -4.13 4.12 -23.45
C ALA A 180 -5.39 4.35 -24.29
N GLY A 181 -5.29 5.07 -25.42
CA GLY A 181 -6.45 5.44 -26.22
C GLY A 181 -7.55 6.06 -25.34
N ASP A 182 -8.76 5.50 -25.44
CA ASP A 182 -9.93 5.88 -24.64
C ASP A 182 -10.08 5.01 -23.37
N GLY A 183 -9.03 4.29 -22.97
CA GLY A 183 -9.00 3.49 -21.76
C GLY A 183 -9.35 4.31 -20.51
N ARG A 184 -10.16 3.73 -19.63
CA ARG A 184 -10.67 4.43 -18.42
C ARG A 184 -9.97 3.93 -17.18
N LEU A 185 -9.62 4.86 -16.31
CA LEU A 185 -8.86 4.65 -15.11
C LEU A 185 -9.69 5.10 -13.89
N SER A 186 -9.98 4.20 -12.97
CA SER A 186 -10.61 4.49 -11.69
C SER A 186 -9.54 4.80 -10.64
N LEU A 187 -8.95 5.98 -10.76
CA LEU A 187 -7.85 6.43 -9.89
C LEU A 187 -8.35 6.79 -8.50
N ALA A 188 -7.61 6.40 -7.47
CA ALA A 188 -7.76 6.92 -6.12
C ALA A 188 -6.41 7.42 -5.60
N ALA A 189 -6.41 8.32 -4.62
CA ALA A 189 -5.18 8.76 -4.00
C ALA A 189 -4.56 7.62 -3.17
N ARG A 190 -3.24 7.56 -3.11
CA ARG A 190 -2.55 6.58 -2.25
C ARG A 190 -2.99 6.68 -0.80
N ALA A 191 -3.39 7.88 -0.36
CA ALA A 191 -3.93 8.12 0.97
C ALA A 191 -5.22 7.33 1.23
N ASP A 192 -6.12 7.23 0.24
CA ASP A 192 -7.39 6.50 0.39
C ASP A 192 -7.15 5.00 0.60
N TYR A 193 -6.22 4.41 -0.16
CA TYR A 193 -5.81 3.00 0.03
C TYR A 193 -5.13 2.78 1.39
N ALA A 194 -4.31 3.73 1.83
CA ALA A 194 -3.66 3.68 3.14
C ALA A 194 -4.68 3.79 4.28
N GLU A 195 -5.68 4.65 4.15
CA GLU A 195 -6.76 4.79 5.12
C GLU A 195 -7.61 3.53 5.20
N ALA A 196 -8.00 2.94 4.05
CA ALA A 196 -8.70 1.67 4.00
C ALA A 196 -7.91 0.56 4.72
N ALA A 197 -6.60 0.46 4.49
CA ALA A 197 -5.73 -0.47 5.18
C ALA A 197 -5.71 -0.22 6.70
N ALA A 198 -5.61 1.03 7.13
CA ALA A 198 -5.61 1.39 8.55
C ALA A 198 -6.94 1.05 9.24
N ILE A 199 -8.08 1.26 8.58
CA ILE A 199 -9.41 0.89 9.08
C ILE A 199 -9.50 -0.62 9.28
N ILE A 200 -9.04 -1.41 8.31
CA ILE A 200 -9.05 -2.87 8.38
C ILE A 200 -8.14 -3.37 9.50
N MET A 201 -6.95 -2.80 9.63
CA MET A 201 -5.99 -3.19 10.66
C MET A 201 -6.41 -2.81 12.08
N ALA A 202 -7.08 -1.67 12.26
CA ALA A 202 -7.61 -1.22 13.55
C ALA A 202 -9.00 -1.82 13.88
N GLY A 203 -9.69 -2.41 12.90
CA GLY A 203 -11.02 -2.99 13.03
C GLY A 203 -11.05 -4.23 13.91
N ASP A 204 -12.13 -5.00 13.82
CA ASP A 204 -12.32 -6.26 14.54
C ASP A 204 -11.74 -7.49 13.79
N ALA A 205 -11.87 -8.68 14.35
CA ALA A 205 -11.39 -9.93 13.76
C ALA A 205 -12.22 -10.41 12.54
N THR A 206 -13.32 -9.73 12.20
CA THR A 206 -14.21 -10.11 11.08
C THR A 206 -13.61 -9.86 9.70
N GLN A 207 -12.38 -9.34 9.65
CA GLN A 207 -11.69 -9.04 8.40
C GLN A 207 -11.08 -10.27 7.72
N ALA A 208 -10.87 -11.36 8.45
CA ALA A 208 -10.31 -12.59 7.90
C ALA A 208 -11.20 -13.17 6.78
N GLY A 209 -10.56 -13.60 5.69
CA GLY A 209 -11.20 -14.17 4.51
C GLY A 209 -11.82 -13.15 3.55
N LYS A 210 -11.72 -11.84 3.84
CA LYS A 210 -12.28 -10.81 2.97
C LYS A 210 -11.31 -10.41 1.86
N VAL A 211 -11.88 -10.15 0.69
CA VAL A 211 -11.19 -9.54 -0.45
C VAL A 211 -11.84 -8.19 -0.71
N TYR A 212 -11.05 -7.14 -0.71
CA TYR A 212 -11.48 -5.78 -0.98
C TYR A 212 -10.91 -5.33 -2.32
N GLU A 213 -11.78 -5.14 -3.30
CA GLU A 213 -11.44 -4.53 -4.58
C GLU A 213 -11.57 -3.00 -4.42
N LEU A 214 -10.43 -2.32 -4.29
CA LEU A 214 -10.38 -0.89 -3.96
C LEU A 214 -9.98 -0.07 -5.19
N ALA A 215 -10.83 0.88 -5.58
CA ALA A 215 -10.60 1.78 -6.71
C ALA A 215 -11.33 3.12 -6.50
N GLY A 216 -11.05 4.11 -7.33
CA GLY A 216 -11.78 5.38 -7.31
C GLY A 216 -13.18 5.24 -7.88
N ASP A 217 -14.11 6.06 -7.37
CA ASP A 217 -15.53 6.03 -7.75
C ASP A 217 -15.79 6.48 -9.20
N HIS A 218 -14.89 7.28 -9.76
CA HIS A 218 -15.03 7.84 -11.10
C HIS A 218 -13.93 7.35 -12.02
N ALA A 219 -14.34 6.74 -13.13
CA ALA A 219 -13.42 6.35 -14.19
C ALA A 219 -13.22 7.50 -15.17
N ILE A 220 -11.97 7.91 -15.40
CA ILE A 220 -11.58 8.98 -16.33
C ILE A 220 -10.64 8.45 -17.41
N THR A 221 -10.62 9.11 -18.57
CA THR A 221 -9.61 8.86 -19.62
C THR A 221 -8.36 9.73 -19.36
N LEU A 222 -7.25 9.47 -20.06
CA LEU A 222 -6.09 10.38 -20.02
C LEU A 222 -6.39 11.72 -20.70
N THR A 223 -7.33 11.77 -21.63
CA THR A 223 -7.88 13.02 -22.19
C THR A 223 -8.58 13.84 -21.11
N ASP A 224 -9.43 13.20 -20.27
CA ASP A 224 -10.09 13.87 -19.14
C ASP A 224 -9.07 14.37 -18.12
N PHE A 225 -8.03 13.58 -17.84
CA PHE A 225 -6.94 13.95 -16.95
C PHE A 225 -6.20 15.19 -17.46
N ALA A 226 -5.78 15.22 -18.75
CA ALA A 226 -5.12 16.37 -19.35
C ALA A 226 -6.00 17.63 -19.30
N ALA A 227 -7.30 17.50 -19.62
CA ALA A 227 -8.26 18.58 -19.52
C ALA A 227 -8.45 19.09 -18.08
N LEU A 228 -8.43 18.20 -17.08
CA LEU A 228 -8.49 18.58 -15.67
C LEU A 228 -7.26 19.38 -15.26
N VAL A 229 -6.06 18.95 -15.64
CA VAL A 229 -4.80 19.67 -15.35
C VAL A 229 -4.84 21.04 -16.03
N ALA A 230 -5.22 21.13 -17.32
CA ALA A 230 -5.33 22.38 -18.03
C ALA A 230 -6.29 23.38 -17.35
N ARG A 231 -7.47 22.92 -16.92
CA ARG A 231 -8.43 23.75 -16.18
C ARG A 231 -7.88 24.26 -14.85
N LYS A 232 -7.13 23.43 -14.13
CA LYS A 232 -6.60 23.79 -12.80
C LYS A 232 -5.41 24.74 -12.88
N THR A 233 -4.63 24.67 -13.95
CA THR A 233 -3.39 25.43 -14.10
C THR A 233 -3.55 26.67 -15.02
N GLY A 234 -4.58 26.71 -15.84
CA GLY A 234 -4.77 27.72 -16.88
C GLY A 234 -3.83 27.56 -18.08
N ILE A 235 -3.04 26.49 -18.14
CA ILE A 235 -2.10 26.18 -19.23
C ILE A 235 -2.74 25.16 -20.18
N PRO A 236 -2.77 25.40 -21.50
CA PRO A 236 -3.27 24.43 -22.46
C PRO A 236 -2.43 23.14 -22.41
N ILE A 237 -3.09 22.01 -22.13
CA ILE A 237 -2.48 20.67 -22.09
C ILE A 237 -3.40 19.71 -22.81
N ALA A 238 -2.85 18.94 -23.75
CA ALA A 238 -3.57 17.90 -24.47
C ALA A 238 -3.04 16.51 -24.11
N TYR A 239 -3.86 15.49 -24.26
CA TYR A 239 -3.41 14.10 -24.26
C TYR A 239 -2.95 13.75 -25.67
N GLN A 240 -1.78 13.15 -25.79
CA GLN A 240 -1.28 12.57 -27.03
C GLN A 240 -1.15 11.06 -26.86
N ASP A 241 -2.01 10.33 -27.54
CA ASP A 241 -1.94 8.88 -27.60
C ASP A 241 -0.85 8.46 -28.59
N LEU A 242 0.04 7.59 -28.15
CA LEU A 242 1.16 7.07 -28.95
C LEU A 242 1.00 5.57 -29.15
N PRO A 243 1.48 5.01 -30.27
CA PRO A 243 1.72 3.58 -30.38
C PRO A 243 2.58 3.10 -29.18
N GLN A 244 2.31 1.88 -28.72
CA GLN A 244 2.99 1.34 -27.52
C GLN A 244 4.52 1.43 -27.59
N GLN A 245 5.10 1.14 -28.77
CA GLN A 245 6.54 1.20 -28.97
C GLN A 245 7.07 2.63 -28.84
N ASP A 246 6.40 3.60 -29.46
CA ASP A 246 6.82 5.02 -29.43
C ASP A 246 6.73 5.58 -28.01
N TYR A 247 5.68 5.19 -27.28
CA TYR A 247 5.53 5.56 -25.85
C TYR A 247 6.65 4.97 -24.99
N ARG A 248 6.99 3.68 -25.22
CA ARG A 248 8.11 3.04 -24.54
C ARG A 248 9.42 3.79 -24.80
N ASP A 249 9.69 4.11 -26.06
CA ASP A 249 10.94 4.82 -26.46
C ASP A 249 11.00 6.23 -25.86
N ALA A 250 9.86 6.93 -25.78
CA ALA A 250 9.76 8.21 -25.08
C ALA A 250 10.08 8.08 -23.59
N LEU A 251 9.56 7.05 -22.90
CA LEU A 251 9.84 6.80 -21.48
C LEU A 251 11.31 6.47 -21.23
N LEU A 252 11.93 5.64 -22.08
CA LEU A 252 13.36 5.32 -22.01
C LEU A 252 14.22 6.57 -22.22
N SER A 253 13.85 7.41 -23.21
CA SER A 253 14.54 8.68 -23.49
C SER A 253 14.42 9.68 -22.33
N ALA A 254 13.34 9.61 -21.56
CA ALA A 254 13.14 10.38 -20.32
C ALA A 254 13.89 9.79 -19.11
N GLY A 255 14.70 8.73 -19.29
CA GLY A 255 15.52 8.14 -18.24
C GLY A 255 14.81 7.12 -17.34
N LEU A 256 13.62 6.68 -17.71
CA LEU A 256 12.93 5.60 -17.00
C LEU A 256 13.56 4.25 -17.33
N PRO A 257 13.69 3.33 -16.36
CA PRO A 257 14.25 2.01 -16.61
C PRO A 257 13.37 1.20 -17.56
N GLY A 258 13.99 0.48 -18.49
CA GLY A 258 13.27 -0.50 -19.32
C GLY A 258 12.95 -1.76 -18.49
N PHE A 259 11.69 -2.16 -18.50
CA PHE A 259 11.22 -3.42 -17.91
C PHE A 259 10.96 -4.44 -19.01
#